data_779031b035d713e91bd577bf20ce9900
#
_entry.id   779031b035d713e91bd577bf20ce9900
#
_cell.length_a   1.000
_cell.length_b   1.000
_cell.length_c   1.000
_cell.angle_alpha   90.00
_cell.angle_beta   90.00
_cell.angle_gamma   90.00
#
_symmetry.space_group_name_H-M   'P 1'
#
loop_
_entity.id
_entity.type
_entity.pdbx_description
1 polymer ?
#
loop_
_entity_poly.entity_id
_entity_poly.type
_entity_poly.pdbx_seq_one_letter_code
_entity_poly.pdbx_strand_id
1 'polypeptide(L)'
;MSQEVGTWSVVRDEQLQDCRVFTVHKSVRRSPVDQSEHDFFLIGSASWVNVVPLTSDQQIICVRQFRHGSNSISLEIPGGLVDPGEDPATAAARECLEETGYQVDAVQSLGTLNPNPALFPNTLHTYMATG
;
A
#
# COMPACT_ATOMS: atom_id res chain seq x y z
N MET A 1 15.12 9.43 30.69
CA MET A 1 13.66 9.63 30.54
C MET A 1 13.33 9.59 29.06
N SER A 2 12.50 8.66 28.61
CA SER A 2 11.98 8.67 27.24
C SER A 2 11.06 9.85 27.12
N GLN A 3 11.40 10.82 26.27
CA GLN A 3 10.44 11.85 25.87
C GLN A 3 9.30 11.14 25.13
N GLU A 4 8.10 11.28 25.65
CA GLU A 4 6.91 10.78 24.98
C GLU A 4 6.73 11.53 23.65
N VAL A 5 6.64 10.79 22.54
CA VAL A 5 6.46 11.39 21.23
C VAL A 5 5.02 11.88 21.11
N GLY A 6 4.83 13.20 21.07
CA GLY A 6 3.50 13.80 20.93
C GLY A 6 2.91 13.66 19.53
N THR A 7 1.59 13.69 19.45
CA THR A 7 0.86 13.63 18.18
C THR A 7 0.72 15.04 17.57
N TRP A 8 1.10 15.17 16.31
CA TRP A 8 0.89 16.39 15.51
C TRP A 8 -0.56 16.51 15.08
N SER A 9 -1.13 17.70 15.19
CA SER A 9 -2.49 17.98 14.72
C SER A 9 -2.48 18.55 13.30
N VAL A 10 -3.46 18.13 12.49
CA VAL A 10 -3.66 18.67 11.14
C VAL A 10 -4.32 20.04 11.25
N VAL A 11 -3.70 21.07 10.68
CA VAL A 11 -4.27 22.43 10.58
C VAL A 11 -5.04 22.58 9.27
N ARG A 12 -4.42 22.19 8.16
CA ARG A 12 -5.05 22.15 6.83
C ARG A 12 -4.30 21.23 5.90
N ASP A 13 -5.04 20.67 4.94
CA ASP A 13 -4.50 19.88 3.83
C ASP A 13 -4.88 20.53 2.49
N GLU A 14 -3.97 20.51 1.54
CA GLU A 14 -4.14 21.03 0.19
C GLU A 14 -3.61 20.04 -0.83
N GLN A 15 -4.43 19.67 -1.81
CA GLN A 15 -3.95 18.88 -2.95
C GLN A 15 -3.21 19.81 -3.91
N LEU A 16 -1.94 19.49 -4.17
CA LEU A 16 -1.07 20.26 -5.07
C LEU A 16 -1.12 19.73 -6.50
N GLN A 17 -1.17 18.42 -6.67
CA GLN A 17 -1.09 17.76 -7.97
C GLN A 17 -1.88 16.45 -7.98
N ASP A 18 -2.57 16.20 -9.08
CA ASP A 18 -3.14 14.91 -9.42
C ASP A 18 -2.29 14.26 -10.52
N CYS A 19 -1.70 13.10 -10.20
CA CYS A 19 -0.86 12.30 -11.10
C CYS A 19 -1.58 11.02 -11.56
N ARG A 20 -2.91 10.93 -11.45
CA ARG A 20 -3.79 9.80 -11.79
C ARG A 20 -3.63 8.61 -10.84
N VAL A 21 -2.43 8.02 -10.75
CA VAL A 21 -2.14 6.86 -9.88
C VAL A 21 -1.87 7.26 -8.44
N PHE A 22 -1.56 8.53 -8.22
CA PHE A 22 -1.39 9.12 -6.88
C PHE A 22 -1.62 10.63 -6.93
N THR A 23 -1.82 11.22 -5.77
CA THR A 23 -1.95 12.67 -5.59
C THR A 23 -0.86 13.19 -4.67
N VAL A 24 -0.42 14.43 -4.88
CA VAL A 24 0.55 15.10 -4.00
C VAL A 24 -0.20 16.12 -3.16
N HIS A 25 0.02 16.08 -1.85
CA HIS A 25 -0.61 16.96 -0.88
C HIS A 25 0.41 17.72 -0.04
N LYS A 26 0.08 18.95 0.29
CA LYS A 26 0.72 19.72 1.35
C LYS A 26 -0.17 19.68 2.59
N SER A 27 0.37 19.17 3.69
CA SER A 27 -0.30 19.14 4.99
C SER A 27 0.41 20.06 5.96
N VAL A 28 -0.29 21.09 6.41
CA VAL A 28 0.20 21.98 7.47
C VAL A 28 -0.18 21.37 8.81
N ARG A 29 0.82 21.11 9.63
CA ARG A 29 0.64 20.46 10.93
C ARG A 29 1.24 21.28 12.05
N ARG A 30 0.62 21.18 13.22
CA ARG A 30 1.04 21.87 14.43
C ARG A 30 1.80 20.93 15.34
N SER A 31 2.98 21.38 15.76
CA SER A 31 3.85 20.67 16.68
C SER A 31 3.21 20.56 18.07
N PRO A 32 3.22 19.39 18.70
CA PRO A 32 2.73 19.23 20.07
C PRO A 32 3.69 19.85 21.11
N VAL A 33 4.93 20.18 20.73
CA VAL A 33 5.95 20.67 21.64
C VAL A 33 5.86 22.18 21.84
N ASP A 34 5.82 22.93 20.74
CA ASP A 34 5.91 24.41 20.75
C ASP A 34 4.76 25.10 20.04
N GLN A 35 3.77 24.33 19.56
CA GLN A 35 2.59 24.80 18.80
C GLN A 35 2.93 25.51 17.49
N SER A 36 4.17 25.43 17.02
CA SER A 36 4.57 25.94 15.70
C SER A 36 3.95 25.14 14.56
N GLU A 37 3.73 25.77 13.41
CA GLU A 37 3.18 25.15 12.21
C GLU A 37 4.30 24.84 11.22
N HIS A 38 4.22 23.64 10.63
CA HIS A 38 5.17 23.15 9.66
C HIS A 38 4.48 22.54 8.46
N ASP A 39 5.10 22.66 7.29
CA ASP A 39 4.65 22.07 6.05
C ASP A 39 5.22 20.67 5.88
N PHE A 40 4.33 19.71 5.59
CA PHE A 40 4.70 18.34 5.22
C PHE A 40 4.09 18.00 3.88
N PHE A 41 4.76 17.14 3.11
CA PHE A 41 4.28 16.69 1.82
C PHE A 41 3.96 15.20 1.89
N LEU A 42 2.75 14.86 1.44
CA LEU A 42 2.20 13.50 1.50
C LEU A 42 1.80 13.05 0.09
N ILE A 43 1.84 11.74 -0.12
CA ILE A 43 1.41 11.11 -1.36
C ILE A 43 0.16 10.31 -1.07
N GLY A 44 -0.99 10.77 -1.59
CA GLY A 44 -2.26 10.06 -1.53
C GLY A 44 -2.32 8.98 -2.60
N SER A 45 -2.65 7.75 -2.21
CA SER A 45 -2.81 6.61 -3.10
C SER A 45 -3.86 5.66 -2.54
N ALA A 46 -4.44 4.83 -3.41
CA ALA A 46 -5.28 3.73 -2.98
C ALA A 46 -4.48 2.74 -2.11
N SER A 47 -5.17 1.96 -1.32
CA SER A 47 -4.57 0.82 -0.62
C SER A 47 -4.19 -0.27 -1.62
N TRP A 48 -3.20 -1.08 -1.26
CA TRP A 48 -2.66 -2.16 -2.08
C TRP A 48 -2.90 -3.52 -1.44
N VAL A 49 -2.86 -4.53 -2.28
CA VAL A 49 -2.79 -5.92 -1.85
C VAL A 49 -1.53 -6.58 -2.40
N ASN A 50 -0.94 -7.44 -1.60
CA ASN A 50 0.05 -8.44 -2.03
C ASN A 50 -0.52 -9.82 -1.76
N VAL A 51 -0.26 -10.75 -2.68
CA VAL A 51 -0.71 -12.13 -2.58
C VAL A 51 0.49 -13.06 -2.64
N VAL A 52 0.56 -14.01 -1.72
CA VAL A 52 1.49 -15.13 -1.77
C VAL A 52 0.71 -16.36 -2.24
N PRO A 53 0.65 -16.64 -3.56
CA PRO A 53 -0.04 -17.81 -4.06
C PRO A 53 0.83 -19.04 -3.81
N LEU A 54 0.29 -19.99 -3.05
CA LEU A 54 0.96 -21.21 -2.68
C LEU A 54 0.29 -22.40 -3.41
N THR A 55 1.07 -23.09 -4.22
CA THR A 55 0.62 -24.29 -4.93
C THR A 55 0.55 -25.50 -4.00
N SER A 56 -0.13 -26.57 -4.44
CA SER A 56 -0.27 -27.81 -3.66
C SER A 56 1.09 -28.50 -3.38
N ASP A 57 2.11 -28.26 -4.21
CA ASP A 57 3.48 -28.74 -4.02
C ASP A 57 4.38 -27.72 -3.29
N GLN A 58 3.78 -26.76 -2.60
CA GLN A 58 4.45 -25.78 -1.72
C GLN A 58 5.38 -24.80 -2.46
N GLN A 59 5.07 -24.47 -3.72
CA GLN A 59 5.78 -23.45 -4.47
C GLN A 59 5.03 -22.13 -4.44
N ILE A 60 5.77 -21.02 -4.44
CA ILE A 60 5.21 -19.66 -4.53
C ILE A 60 5.24 -19.22 -6.00
N ILE A 61 4.10 -18.75 -6.49
CA ILE A 61 3.98 -18.18 -7.82
C ILE A 61 4.42 -16.73 -7.77
N CYS A 62 5.37 -16.37 -8.63
CA CYS A 62 5.88 -15.00 -8.75
C CYS A 62 5.71 -14.49 -10.18
N VAL A 63 5.69 -13.17 -10.32
CA VAL A 63 5.63 -12.44 -11.60
C VAL A 63 6.91 -11.65 -11.82
N ARG A 64 7.30 -11.45 -13.08
CA ARG A 64 8.36 -10.53 -13.46
C ARG A 64 7.75 -9.30 -14.10
N GLN A 65 8.08 -8.14 -13.57
CA GLN A 65 7.57 -6.85 -14.07
C GLN A 65 8.71 -5.86 -14.24
N PHE A 66 8.62 -5.03 -15.28
CA PHE A 66 9.48 -3.86 -15.37
C PHE A 66 8.91 -2.75 -14.50
N ARG A 67 9.70 -2.31 -13.53
CA ARG A 67 9.34 -1.22 -12.62
C ARG A 67 10.00 0.07 -13.07
N HIS A 68 9.19 1.05 -13.48
CA HIS A 68 9.66 2.33 -14.01
C HIS A 68 10.42 3.16 -12.97
N GLY A 69 10.02 3.09 -11.70
CA GLY A 69 10.70 3.83 -10.63
C GLY A 69 12.13 3.37 -10.39
N SER A 70 12.37 2.07 -10.38
CA SER A 70 13.72 1.49 -10.24
C SER A 70 14.45 1.30 -11.58
N ASN A 71 13.74 1.49 -12.70
CA ASN A 71 14.23 1.27 -14.06
C ASN A 71 14.84 -0.14 -14.26
N SER A 72 14.17 -1.15 -13.71
CA SER A 72 14.67 -2.53 -13.70
C SER A 72 13.53 -3.55 -13.71
N ILE A 73 13.87 -4.80 -14.09
CA ILE A 73 12.96 -5.93 -13.93
C ILE A 73 13.01 -6.41 -12.49
N SER A 74 11.85 -6.55 -11.88
CA SER A 74 11.67 -7.05 -10.52
C SER A 74 10.95 -8.41 -10.55
N LEU A 75 11.38 -9.32 -9.68
CA LEU A 75 10.68 -10.57 -9.37
C LEU A 75 9.85 -10.33 -8.11
N GLU A 76 8.53 -10.48 -8.23
CA GLU A 76 7.59 -10.08 -7.19
C GLU A 76 6.50 -11.13 -7.02
N ILE A 77 5.86 -11.13 -5.84
CA ILE A 77 4.56 -11.78 -5.69
C ILE A 77 3.49 -10.92 -6.37
N PRO A 78 2.38 -11.49 -6.85
CA PRO A 78 1.28 -10.74 -7.44
C PRO A 78 0.72 -9.71 -6.47
N GLY A 79 0.23 -8.60 -7.01
CA GLY A 79 -0.42 -7.57 -6.21
C GLY A 79 -0.82 -6.36 -7.04
N GLY A 80 -1.67 -5.54 -6.47
CA GLY A 80 -2.16 -4.34 -7.13
C GLY A 80 -3.00 -3.47 -6.22
N LEU A 81 -3.72 -2.54 -6.84
CA LEU A 81 -4.55 -1.60 -6.11
C LEU A 81 -5.90 -2.23 -5.72
N VAL A 82 -6.38 -1.84 -4.56
CA VAL A 82 -7.77 -2.11 -4.15
C VAL A 82 -8.66 -1.06 -4.81
N ASP A 83 -9.66 -1.52 -5.58
CA ASP A 83 -10.61 -0.62 -6.22
C ASP A 83 -11.53 0.06 -5.20
N PRO A 84 -12.09 1.24 -5.51
CA PRO A 84 -13.02 1.92 -4.60
C PRO A 84 -14.20 1.01 -4.23
N GLY A 85 -14.39 0.77 -2.92
CA GLY A 85 -15.46 -0.08 -2.40
C GLY A 85 -15.21 -1.58 -2.51
N GLU A 86 -14.09 -2.01 -3.04
CA GLU A 86 -13.69 -3.42 -3.11
C GLU A 86 -13.15 -3.90 -1.76
N ASP A 87 -13.52 -5.13 -1.39
CA ASP A 87 -12.92 -5.79 -0.25
C ASP A 87 -11.46 -6.22 -0.58
N PRO A 88 -10.47 -5.96 0.31
CA PRO A 88 -9.08 -6.30 0.03
C PRO A 88 -8.82 -7.79 -0.26
N ALA A 89 -9.57 -8.72 0.36
CA ALA A 89 -9.44 -10.13 0.06
C ALA A 89 -9.92 -10.45 -1.36
N THR A 90 -11.00 -9.81 -1.82
CA THR A 90 -11.49 -9.90 -3.19
C THR A 90 -10.47 -9.32 -4.18
N ALA A 91 -9.88 -8.17 -3.88
CA ALA A 91 -8.81 -7.58 -4.68
C ALA A 91 -7.61 -8.54 -4.81
N ALA A 92 -7.22 -9.19 -3.72
CA ALA A 92 -6.13 -10.17 -3.71
C ALA A 92 -6.38 -11.35 -4.67
N ALA A 93 -7.58 -11.92 -4.64
CA ALA A 93 -7.97 -13.02 -5.55
C ALA A 93 -8.01 -12.55 -7.01
N ARG A 94 -8.56 -11.36 -7.27
CA ARG A 94 -8.63 -10.75 -8.61
C ARG A 94 -7.23 -10.51 -9.18
N GLU A 95 -6.35 -9.84 -8.43
CA GLU A 95 -4.98 -9.53 -8.87
C GLU A 95 -4.17 -10.81 -9.12
N CYS A 96 -4.32 -11.84 -8.28
CA CYS A 96 -3.68 -13.12 -8.50
C CYS A 96 -4.09 -13.73 -9.84
N LEU A 97 -5.39 -13.75 -10.13
CA LEU A 97 -5.92 -14.28 -11.39
C LEU A 97 -5.45 -13.46 -12.60
N GLU A 98 -5.54 -12.13 -12.53
CA GLU A 98 -5.18 -11.22 -13.62
C GLU A 98 -3.70 -11.32 -13.98
N GLU A 99 -2.82 -11.36 -12.99
CA GLU A 99 -1.38 -11.33 -13.22
C GLU A 99 -0.76 -12.72 -13.49
N THR A 100 -1.34 -13.79 -12.97
CA THR A 100 -0.76 -15.14 -13.05
C THR A 100 -1.59 -16.15 -13.82
N GLY A 101 -2.87 -15.88 -14.01
CA GLY A 101 -3.84 -16.85 -14.56
C GLY A 101 -4.28 -17.94 -13.57
N TYR A 102 -3.79 -17.93 -12.33
CA TYR A 102 -4.18 -18.88 -11.30
C TYR A 102 -5.43 -18.41 -10.57
N GLN A 103 -6.45 -19.26 -10.59
CA GLN A 103 -7.63 -19.08 -9.76
C GLN A 103 -7.32 -19.63 -8.37
N VAL A 104 -7.70 -18.88 -7.34
CA VAL A 104 -7.51 -19.26 -5.95
C VAL A 104 -8.85 -19.61 -5.30
N ASP A 105 -8.86 -20.65 -4.47
CA ASP A 105 -10.08 -21.10 -3.77
C ASP A 105 -10.25 -20.38 -2.44
N ALA A 106 -9.14 -20.01 -1.80
CA ALA A 106 -9.16 -19.33 -0.51
C ALA A 106 -8.05 -18.31 -0.39
N VAL A 107 -8.34 -17.21 0.29
CA VAL A 107 -7.35 -16.18 0.70
C VAL A 107 -7.40 -16.01 2.21
N GLN A 108 -6.22 -15.98 2.83
CA GLN A 108 -6.05 -15.80 4.26
C GLN A 108 -5.19 -14.58 4.53
N SER A 109 -5.66 -13.66 5.35
CA SER A 109 -4.89 -12.48 5.72
C SER A 109 -3.63 -12.87 6.52
N LEU A 110 -2.50 -12.32 6.09
CA LEU A 110 -1.23 -12.36 6.81
C LEU A 110 -0.97 -11.09 7.62
N GLY A 111 -1.80 -10.08 7.44
CA GLY A 111 -1.73 -8.81 8.14
C GLY A 111 -1.71 -7.59 7.24
N THR A 112 -1.57 -6.43 7.86
CA THR A 112 -1.55 -5.13 7.19
C THR A 112 -0.37 -4.31 7.70
N LEU A 113 0.14 -3.44 6.84
CA LEU A 113 1.15 -2.46 7.21
C LEU A 113 0.99 -1.18 6.38
N ASN A 114 1.62 -0.11 6.82
CA ASN A 114 1.83 1.06 5.97
C ASN A 114 3.18 0.91 5.27
N PRO A 115 3.25 0.89 3.92
CA PRO A 115 4.49 0.62 3.20
C PRO A 115 5.55 1.72 3.34
N ASN A 116 5.13 2.96 3.58
CA ASN A 116 6.03 4.09 3.84
C ASN A 116 5.30 5.16 4.67
N PRO A 117 5.26 5.01 6.00
CA PRO A 117 4.49 5.91 6.87
C PRO A 117 5.03 7.35 6.90
N ALA A 118 6.24 7.60 6.39
CA ALA A 118 6.77 8.96 6.28
C ALA A 118 6.06 9.79 5.18
N LEU A 119 5.53 9.14 4.14
CA LEU A 119 4.97 9.81 2.96
C LEU A 119 3.54 9.37 2.63
N PHE A 120 3.17 8.11 2.91
CA PHE A 120 1.91 7.51 2.48
C PHE A 120 0.95 7.26 3.64
N PRO A 121 -0.32 7.69 3.53
CA PRO A 121 -1.36 7.34 4.50
C PRO A 121 -2.08 6.02 4.18
N ASN A 122 -1.74 5.32 3.09
CA ASN A 122 -2.43 4.13 2.63
C ASN A 122 -1.99 2.86 3.39
N THR A 123 -2.72 1.77 3.14
CA THR A 123 -2.48 0.47 3.77
C THR A 123 -2.10 -0.57 2.71
N LEU A 124 -1.11 -1.39 3.02
CA LEU A 124 -0.80 -2.62 2.29
C LEU A 124 -1.39 -3.81 3.04
N HIS A 125 -2.26 -4.56 2.36
CA HIS A 125 -2.85 -5.80 2.86
C HIS A 125 -2.12 -6.98 2.23
N THR A 126 -1.65 -7.93 3.04
CA THR A 126 -0.96 -9.12 2.54
C THR A 126 -1.79 -10.36 2.81
N TYR A 127 -1.93 -11.19 1.79
CA TYR A 127 -2.70 -12.44 1.83
C TYR A 127 -1.85 -13.62 1.38
N MET A 128 -2.11 -14.77 1.96
CA MET A 128 -1.74 -16.07 1.40
C MET A 128 -2.94 -16.61 0.63
N ALA A 129 -2.70 -17.15 -0.55
CA ALA A 129 -3.73 -17.75 -1.39
C ALA A 129 -3.41 -19.20 -1.71
N THR A 130 -4.42 -20.05 -1.71
CA THR A 130 -4.33 -21.47 -2.03
C THR A 130 -5.48 -21.88 -2.95
N GLY A 131 -5.24 -22.90 -3.81
CA GLY A 131 -6.23 -23.46 -4.74
C GLY A 131 -5.65 -24.51 -5.65
#